data_081725150a1ae68614e2b433db9f7c31
#
_entry.id   081725150a1ae68614e2b433db9f7c31
#
_cell.length_a   1.000
_cell.length_b   1.000
_cell.length_c   1.000
_cell.angle_alpha   90.00
_cell.angle_beta   90.00
_cell.angle_gamma   90.00
#
_symmetry.space_group_name_H-M   'P 1'
#
loop_
_entity.id
_entity.type
_entity.pdbx_description
1 polymer ?
#
loop_
_entity_poly.entity_id
_entity_poly.type
_entity_poly.pdbx_seq_one_letter_code
_entity_poly.pdbx_strand_id
1 'polypeptide(L)'
;MLTNNLKIYFHQTLVIVNKNKYKYLIFILFSLVFIVLTFNLINYDHELGYDAAAHKWYVEVLPFALPTDQDTYEFFSPPLPYIFPSLIDSVCDKLVELNFLSLDCTFLYGKFTQALQAILFIFILFFYINISEQIFDNNNEFLISLLTLLVIISANYKTFAMIRGEPYVTFFVSWSIYLLFKLIKNNFIYDKKFLYYVGFIFGLLALSRQWGFLFFLSLGFYFIYKYRFLDKDVFLRFFKAMFVVFLIAFLMSGWFYFNLYFTYGSFTTFNEIPQSLEIENNPYTFYITTGFQDYLLFKEPFRGSSMNKGIFPILHSDMWGDWWGYFLIRTGREGEELNISQILPYLGRVNLVSLFPALIYISGIIFSFKIFSKKYRKYDSTVKEFYLFSNFVLIIGWLGFLWFNIKYPEEKGDTVKATYIIYLLNVLPFYGALIMDRINKFDPRLFKAFLSILFIILAHNIPAMMTRF
;
A
#
# COMPACT_ATOMS: atom_id res chain seq x y z
N MET A 1 6.18 22.70 -12.05
CA MET A 1 5.03 22.74 -11.10
C MET A 1 5.12 21.63 -10.05
N LEU A 2 5.33 20.39 -10.44
CA LEU A 2 5.46 19.23 -9.53
C LEU A 2 6.58 19.39 -8.49
N THR A 3 7.77 19.78 -8.94
CA THR A 3 8.96 19.98 -8.09
C THR A 3 8.79 21.09 -7.05
N ASN A 4 8.09 22.18 -7.39
CA ASN A 4 7.82 23.26 -6.43
C ASN A 4 6.81 22.83 -5.37
N ASN A 5 5.78 22.07 -5.75
CA ASN A 5 4.82 21.55 -4.79
C ASN A 5 5.46 20.54 -3.82
N LEU A 6 6.30 19.64 -4.32
CA LEU A 6 7.04 18.69 -3.47
C LEU A 6 7.97 19.40 -2.48
N LYS A 7 8.67 20.48 -2.90
CA LYS A 7 9.50 21.31 -2.00
C LYS A 7 8.66 21.96 -0.92
N ILE A 8 7.47 22.48 -1.26
CA ILE A 8 6.56 23.10 -0.27
C ILE A 8 6.09 22.04 0.73
N TYR A 9 5.69 20.86 0.30
CA TYR A 9 5.28 19.77 1.18
C TYR A 9 6.40 19.30 2.10
N PHE A 10 7.62 19.15 1.57
CA PHE A 10 8.78 18.81 2.37
C PHE A 10 9.05 19.85 3.48
N HIS A 11 9.05 21.14 3.10
CA HIS A 11 9.24 22.22 4.07
C HIS A 11 8.14 22.25 5.15
N GLN A 12 6.88 22.10 4.75
CA GLN A 12 5.75 22.00 5.70
C GLN A 12 5.93 20.83 6.67
N THR A 13 6.30 19.65 6.16
CA THR A 13 6.57 18.47 7.00
C THR A 13 7.65 18.74 8.03
N LEU A 14 8.76 19.36 7.64
CA LEU A 14 9.84 19.70 8.58
C LEU A 14 9.37 20.65 9.68
N VAL A 15 8.53 21.63 9.35
CA VAL A 15 7.96 22.56 10.35
C VAL A 15 7.07 21.80 11.33
N ILE A 16 6.21 20.90 10.87
CA ILE A 16 5.33 20.08 11.70
C ILE A 16 6.16 19.22 12.66
N VAL A 17 7.15 18.49 12.12
CA VAL A 17 8.01 17.61 12.93
C VAL A 17 8.79 18.41 13.98
N ASN A 18 9.37 19.55 13.62
CA ASN A 18 10.15 20.36 14.56
C ASN A 18 9.33 20.91 15.73
N LYS A 19 8.04 21.17 15.52
CA LYS A 19 7.11 21.62 16.58
C LYS A 19 6.59 20.46 17.44
N ASN A 20 6.74 19.19 17.00
CA ASN A 20 6.21 18.05 17.72
C ASN A 20 7.05 17.72 18.95
N LYS A 21 6.40 17.44 20.09
CA LYS A 21 7.10 17.02 21.32
C LYS A 21 7.83 15.68 21.18
N TYR A 22 7.44 14.83 20.22
CA TYR A 22 8.06 13.54 19.91
C TYR A 22 9.05 13.62 18.73
N LYS A 23 9.54 14.81 18.38
CA LYS A 23 10.40 15.03 17.20
C LYS A 23 11.60 14.06 17.12
N TYR A 24 12.22 13.74 18.25
CA TYR A 24 13.34 12.79 18.27
C TYR A 24 12.91 11.35 17.97
N LEU A 25 11.74 10.91 18.47
CA LEU A 25 11.20 9.60 18.13
C LEU A 25 10.78 9.53 16.66
N ILE A 26 10.20 10.60 16.12
CA ILE A 26 9.89 10.72 14.69
C ILE A 26 11.18 10.62 13.87
N PHE A 27 12.24 11.32 14.26
CA PHE A 27 13.53 11.24 13.61
C PHE A 27 14.11 9.81 13.64
N ILE A 28 14.03 9.13 14.81
CA ILE A 28 14.45 7.72 14.94
C ILE A 28 13.66 6.82 13.98
N LEU A 29 12.33 7.00 13.86
CA LEU A 29 11.52 6.21 12.93
C LEU A 29 11.94 6.45 11.47
N PHE A 30 12.17 7.71 11.06
CA PHE A 30 12.66 8.01 9.72
C PHE A 30 14.04 7.41 9.46
N SER A 31 14.96 7.51 10.42
CA SER A 31 16.30 6.91 10.32
C SER A 31 16.22 5.38 10.19
N LEU A 32 15.35 4.75 10.98
CA LEU A 32 15.12 3.30 10.90
C LEU A 32 14.59 2.90 9.51
N VAL A 33 13.56 3.59 9.02
CA VAL A 33 13.02 3.35 7.68
C VAL A 33 14.10 3.49 6.61
N PHE A 34 14.88 4.58 6.67
CA PHE A 34 15.95 4.83 5.73
C PHE A 34 17.01 3.72 5.76
N ILE A 35 17.44 3.29 6.96
CA ILE A 35 18.42 2.20 7.13
C ILE A 35 17.88 0.90 6.55
N VAL A 36 16.64 0.50 6.88
CA VAL A 36 16.04 -0.75 6.41
C VAL A 36 15.86 -0.74 4.89
N LEU A 37 15.33 0.36 4.33
CA LEU A 37 15.16 0.49 2.88
C LEU A 37 16.50 0.46 2.14
N THR A 38 17.53 1.14 2.67
CA THR A 38 18.88 1.13 2.08
C THR A 38 19.50 -0.26 2.17
N PHE A 39 19.34 -0.94 3.30
CA PHE A 39 19.82 -2.32 3.45
C PHE A 39 19.14 -3.24 2.42
N ASN A 40 17.83 -3.16 2.26
CA ASN A 40 17.10 -3.96 1.28
C ASN A 40 17.48 -3.61 -0.16
N LEU A 41 17.66 -2.32 -0.47
CA LEU A 41 18.14 -1.86 -1.78
C LEU A 41 19.48 -2.50 -2.16
N ILE A 42 20.41 -2.59 -1.20
CA ILE A 42 21.74 -3.15 -1.46
C ILE A 42 21.68 -4.68 -1.61
N ASN A 43 20.95 -5.36 -0.71
CA ASN A 43 21.05 -6.81 -0.56
C ASN A 43 19.94 -7.59 -1.27
N TYR A 44 18.74 -7.03 -1.48
CA TYR A 44 17.64 -7.76 -2.11
C TYR A 44 17.85 -7.91 -3.61
N ASP A 45 17.87 -9.14 -4.09
CA ASP A 45 17.93 -9.45 -5.51
C ASP A 45 16.61 -9.05 -6.19
N HIS A 46 16.68 -8.12 -7.13
CA HIS A 46 15.53 -7.56 -7.84
C HIS A 46 14.82 -8.58 -8.75
N GLU A 47 15.47 -9.68 -9.10
CA GLU A 47 14.90 -10.79 -9.85
C GLU A 47 14.11 -11.78 -8.97
N LEU A 48 14.08 -11.54 -7.65
CA LEU A 48 13.25 -12.30 -6.72
C LEU A 48 11.90 -11.62 -6.49
N GLY A 49 10.92 -12.40 -6.07
CA GLY A 49 9.61 -11.90 -5.69
C GLY A 49 8.48 -12.57 -6.45
N TYR A 50 7.27 -12.12 -6.15
CA TYR A 50 6.08 -12.59 -6.85
C TYR A 50 6.12 -12.16 -8.31
N ASP A 51 6.01 -13.11 -9.22
CA ASP A 51 5.89 -12.85 -10.66
C ASP A 51 7.08 -12.05 -11.24
N ALA A 52 8.26 -12.11 -10.58
CA ALA A 52 9.42 -11.27 -10.91
C ALA A 52 9.86 -11.39 -12.36
N ALA A 53 9.85 -12.62 -12.92
CA ALA A 53 10.17 -12.85 -14.35
C ALA A 53 9.18 -12.13 -15.28
N ALA A 54 7.88 -12.15 -14.95
CA ALA A 54 6.86 -11.48 -15.75
C ALA A 54 7.01 -9.95 -15.72
N HIS A 55 7.39 -9.39 -14.59
CA HIS A 55 7.71 -7.96 -14.48
C HIS A 55 8.97 -7.59 -15.26
N LYS A 56 10.00 -8.47 -15.29
CA LYS A 56 11.20 -8.30 -16.11
C LYS A 56 10.86 -8.25 -17.60
N TRP A 57 10.11 -9.24 -18.10
CA TRP A 57 9.68 -9.27 -19.51
C TRP A 57 8.85 -8.04 -19.90
N TYR A 58 8.02 -7.54 -18.98
CA TYR A 58 7.29 -6.30 -19.21
C TYR A 58 8.23 -5.11 -19.45
N VAL A 59 9.29 -4.99 -18.64
CA VAL A 59 10.31 -3.94 -18.76
C VAL A 59 11.02 -4.00 -20.10
N GLU A 60 11.40 -5.19 -20.55
CA GLU A 60 12.13 -5.42 -21.80
C GLU A 60 11.31 -5.07 -23.04
N VAL A 61 9.99 -5.30 -23.02
CA VAL A 61 9.09 -5.05 -24.17
C VAL A 61 8.60 -3.59 -24.22
N LEU A 62 8.33 -2.98 -23.08
CA LEU A 62 7.67 -1.67 -22.99
C LEU A 62 8.33 -0.52 -23.79
N PRO A 63 9.67 -0.44 -23.94
CA PRO A 63 10.28 0.64 -24.72
C PRO A 63 9.81 0.69 -26.17
N PHE A 64 9.34 -0.44 -26.71
CA PHE A 64 8.99 -0.60 -28.11
C PHE A 64 7.47 -0.72 -28.31
N ALA A 65 6.76 -1.41 -27.41
CA ALA A 65 5.33 -1.64 -27.49
C ALA A 65 4.74 -1.92 -26.10
N LEU A 66 3.41 -1.83 -25.97
CA LEU A 66 2.73 -2.41 -24.82
C LEU A 66 2.83 -3.94 -24.92
N PRO A 67 3.26 -4.62 -23.85
CA PRO A 67 3.31 -6.07 -23.86
C PRO A 67 1.94 -6.73 -24.09
N THR A 68 1.95 -7.90 -24.70
CA THR A 68 0.80 -8.77 -24.93
C THR A 68 0.87 -10.00 -24.01
N ASP A 69 -0.20 -10.82 -24.02
CA ASP A 69 -0.26 -12.10 -23.30
C ASP A 69 0.75 -13.15 -23.79
N GLN A 70 1.36 -12.92 -24.96
CA GLN A 70 2.46 -13.75 -25.48
C GLN A 70 3.83 -13.30 -24.93
N ASP A 71 3.96 -12.04 -24.54
CA ASP A 71 5.22 -11.47 -24.06
C ASP A 71 5.40 -11.68 -22.55
N THR A 72 4.33 -11.49 -21.76
CA THR A 72 4.40 -11.59 -20.31
C THR A 72 3.05 -11.88 -19.67
N TYR A 73 3.05 -12.58 -18.53
CA TYR A 73 1.84 -12.78 -17.71
C TYR A 73 1.30 -11.48 -17.08
N GLU A 74 2.12 -10.42 -17.00
CA GLU A 74 1.73 -9.12 -16.44
C GLU A 74 1.22 -8.12 -17.50
N PHE A 75 0.96 -8.57 -18.75
CA PHE A 75 0.51 -7.73 -19.87
C PHE A 75 -0.68 -6.81 -19.55
N PHE A 76 -1.54 -7.25 -18.63
CA PHE A 76 -2.72 -6.52 -18.16
C PHE A 76 -2.38 -5.40 -17.17
N SER A 77 -1.16 -5.34 -16.67
CA SER A 77 -0.74 -4.34 -15.71
C SER A 77 -0.54 -2.97 -16.36
N PRO A 78 -1.06 -1.88 -15.76
CA PRO A 78 -0.81 -0.54 -16.27
C PRO A 78 0.67 -0.18 -16.30
N PRO A 79 1.14 0.59 -17.31
CA PRO A 79 2.56 0.72 -17.64
C PRO A 79 3.37 1.63 -16.72
N LEU A 80 2.77 2.47 -15.89
CA LEU A 80 3.50 3.49 -15.12
C LEU A 80 4.66 2.94 -14.28
N PRO A 81 4.54 1.81 -13.57
CA PRO A 81 5.63 1.24 -12.78
C PRO A 81 6.82 0.77 -13.62
N TYR A 82 6.59 0.48 -14.88
CA TYR A 82 7.58 -0.09 -15.80
C TYR A 82 8.24 0.95 -16.70
N ILE A 83 7.68 2.16 -16.84
CA ILE A 83 8.26 3.23 -17.68
C ILE A 83 9.68 3.57 -17.26
N PHE A 84 9.90 3.78 -15.95
CA PHE A 84 11.20 4.17 -15.45
C PHE A 84 12.26 3.07 -15.63
N PRO A 85 12.03 1.81 -15.21
CA PRO A 85 12.98 0.73 -15.47
C PRO A 85 13.24 0.49 -16.96
N SER A 86 12.22 0.54 -17.83
CA SER A 86 12.38 0.36 -19.28
C SER A 86 13.25 1.44 -19.91
N LEU A 87 13.13 2.67 -19.47
CA LEU A 87 13.99 3.75 -19.97
C LEU A 87 15.45 3.54 -19.57
N ILE A 88 15.70 3.07 -18.33
CA ILE A 88 17.07 2.76 -17.86
C ILE A 88 17.66 1.60 -18.66
N ASP A 89 16.87 0.54 -18.85
CA ASP A 89 17.24 -0.64 -19.61
C ASP A 89 17.64 -0.25 -21.04
N SER A 90 16.78 0.44 -21.78
CA SER A 90 17.05 0.91 -23.15
C SER A 90 18.27 1.80 -23.27
N VAL A 91 18.53 2.68 -22.30
CA VAL A 91 19.72 3.54 -22.29
C VAL A 91 20.97 2.73 -22.01
N CYS A 92 20.90 1.79 -21.06
CA CYS A 92 22.00 0.92 -20.71
C CYS A 92 22.40 0.03 -21.90
N ASP A 93 21.44 -0.62 -22.56
CA ASP A 93 21.68 -1.48 -23.71
C ASP A 93 22.41 -0.72 -24.84
N LYS A 94 21.97 0.49 -25.16
CA LYS A 94 22.65 1.33 -26.14
C LYS A 94 24.09 1.67 -25.75
N LEU A 95 24.34 1.91 -24.47
CA LEU A 95 25.69 2.19 -23.99
C LEU A 95 26.59 0.96 -24.00
N VAL A 96 26.03 -0.22 -23.78
CA VAL A 96 26.73 -1.51 -23.90
C VAL A 96 27.03 -1.81 -25.39
N GLU A 97 26.07 -1.64 -26.30
CA GLU A 97 26.25 -1.80 -27.75
C GLU A 97 27.36 -0.89 -28.29
N LEU A 98 27.46 0.33 -27.77
CA LEU A 98 28.50 1.29 -28.14
C LEU A 98 29.86 1.05 -27.45
N ASN A 99 29.99 -0.02 -26.67
CA ASN A 99 31.17 -0.37 -25.86
C ASN A 99 31.61 0.71 -24.84
N PHE A 100 30.67 1.58 -24.41
CA PHE A 100 30.94 2.55 -23.35
C PHE A 100 30.83 1.93 -21.94
N LEU A 101 30.06 0.86 -21.79
CA LEU A 101 29.81 0.17 -20.52
C LEU A 101 29.91 -1.34 -20.70
N SER A 102 30.40 -2.04 -19.68
CA SER A 102 30.34 -3.51 -19.56
C SER A 102 29.52 -3.86 -18.31
N LEU A 103 28.26 -3.42 -18.27
CA LEU A 103 27.37 -3.60 -17.12
C LEU A 103 26.20 -4.51 -17.47
N ASP A 104 25.69 -5.20 -16.47
CA ASP A 104 24.42 -5.91 -16.55
C ASP A 104 23.27 -4.89 -16.43
N CYS A 105 22.55 -4.67 -17.54
CA CYS A 105 21.47 -3.71 -17.63
C CYS A 105 20.28 -4.12 -16.75
N THR A 106 20.01 -5.42 -16.60
CA THR A 106 18.99 -5.95 -15.71
C THR A 106 19.28 -5.55 -14.26
N PHE A 107 20.52 -5.75 -13.81
CA PHE A 107 20.93 -5.33 -12.48
C PHE A 107 20.78 -3.83 -12.28
N LEU A 108 21.18 -3.04 -13.28
CA LEU A 108 21.16 -1.59 -13.20
C LEU A 108 19.73 -1.04 -13.04
N TYR A 109 18.81 -1.38 -13.98
CA TYR A 109 17.44 -0.88 -13.87
C TYR A 109 16.74 -1.42 -12.62
N GLY A 110 17.06 -2.64 -12.19
CA GLY A 110 16.54 -3.24 -10.98
C GLY A 110 16.86 -2.39 -9.75
N LYS A 111 18.15 -2.06 -9.55
CA LYS A 111 18.60 -1.26 -8.40
C LYS A 111 18.07 0.18 -8.43
N PHE A 112 18.03 0.82 -9.61
CA PHE A 112 17.43 2.15 -9.73
C PHE A 112 15.92 2.15 -9.42
N THR A 113 15.20 1.12 -9.84
CA THR A 113 13.77 0.98 -9.54
C THR A 113 13.54 0.79 -8.05
N GLN A 114 14.32 -0.07 -7.38
CA GLN A 114 14.27 -0.24 -5.92
C GLN A 114 14.58 1.08 -5.20
N ALA A 115 15.57 1.86 -5.66
CA ALA A 115 15.88 3.16 -5.10
C ALA A 115 14.71 4.15 -5.25
N LEU A 116 14.08 4.21 -6.42
CA LEU A 116 12.89 5.04 -6.65
C LEU A 116 11.75 4.61 -5.72
N GLN A 117 11.47 3.32 -5.62
CA GLN A 117 10.41 2.81 -4.72
C GLN A 117 10.71 3.15 -3.24
N ALA A 118 11.95 3.04 -2.79
CA ALA A 118 12.35 3.48 -1.45
C ALA A 118 12.07 4.98 -1.21
N ILE A 119 12.35 5.82 -2.20
CA ILE A 119 12.02 7.25 -2.17
C ILE A 119 10.50 7.46 -2.09
N LEU A 120 9.70 6.70 -2.86
CA LEU A 120 8.24 6.77 -2.79
C LEU A 120 7.72 6.45 -1.38
N PHE A 121 8.30 5.45 -0.68
CA PHE A 121 7.91 5.13 0.69
C PHE A 121 8.21 6.26 1.68
N ILE A 122 9.37 6.92 1.54
CA ILE A 122 9.70 8.11 2.35
C ILE A 122 8.67 9.23 2.11
N PHE A 123 8.26 9.46 0.86
CA PHE A 123 7.20 10.44 0.56
C PHE A 123 5.84 10.06 1.13
N ILE A 124 5.51 8.76 1.24
CA ILE A 124 4.30 8.32 1.94
C ILE A 124 4.32 8.80 3.39
N LEU A 125 5.45 8.66 4.12
CA LEU A 125 5.57 9.18 5.48
C LEU A 125 5.30 10.70 5.53
N PHE A 126 5.80 11.47 4.56
CA PHE A 126 5.54 12.90 4.47
C PHE A 126 4.05 13.20 4.23
N PHE A 127 3.37 12.45 3.36
CA PHE A 127 1.94 12.63 3.17
C PHE A 127 1.15 12.31 4.44
N TYR A 128 1.52 11.27 5.18
CA TYR A 128 0.85 10.89 6.42
C TYR A 128 1.01 11.96 7.52
N ILE A 129 2.17 12.60 7.61
CA ILE A 129 2.37 13.74 8.51
C ILE A 129 1.46 14.91 8.10
N ASN A 130 1.42 15.24 6.81
CA ASN A 130 0.58 16.35 6.32
C ASN A 130 -0.91 16.05 6.39
N ILE A 131 -1.34 14.80 6.19
CA ILE A 131 -2.73 14.36 6.39
C ILE A 131 -3.09 14.48 7.88
N SER A 132 -2.20 14.01 8.77
CA SER A 132 -2.39 14.12 10.22
C SER A 132 -2.58 15.56 10.65
N GLU A 133 -1.73 16.46 10.18
CA GLU A 133 -1.83 17.91 10.48
C GLU A 133 -3.14 18.50 9.94
N GLN A 134 -3.48 18.17 8.71
CA GLN A 134 -4.66 18.72 8.05
C GLN A 134 -5.97 18.31 8.73
N ILE A 135 -6.03 17.09 9.30
CA ILE A 135 -7.27 16.47 9.81
C ILE A 135 -7.33 16.50 11.33
N PHE A 136 -6.20 16.37 12.03
CA PHE A 136 -6.12 16.19 13.48
C PHE A 136 -5.43 17.34 14.22
N ASP A 137 -5.15 18.46 13.55
CA ASP A 137 -4.67 19.73 14.12
C ASP A 137 -3.51 19.57 15.13
N ASN A 138 -2.29 19.28 14.65
CA ASN A 138 -1.08 19.19 15.49
C ASN A 138 -1.17 18.22 16.70
N ASN A 139 -2.01 17.18 16.61
CA ASN A 139 -2.11 16.18 17.67
C ASN A 139 -0.84 15.31 17.71
N ASN A 140 0.06 15.62 18.64
CA ASN A 140 1.37 14.97 18.77
C ASN A 140 1.26 13.47 19.02
N GLU A 141 0.33 13.04 19.87
CA GLU A 141 0.11 11.65 20.24
C GLU A 141 -0.47 10.86 19.09
N PHE A 142 -1.38 11.47 18.33
CA PHE A 142 -1.91 10.88 17.12
C PHE A 142 -0.79 10.66 16.09
N LEU A 143 0.02 11.69 15.83
CA LEU A 143 1.08 11.63 14.81
C LEU A 143 2.13 10.57 15.15
N ILE A 144 2.65 10.53 16.38
CA ILE A 144 3.67 9.52 16.75
C ILE A 144 3.11 8.10 16.69
N SER A 145 1.84 7.91 17.09
CA SER A 145 1.16 6.62 16.98
C SER A 145 0.97 6.20 15.52
N LEU A 146 0.52 7.14 14.68
CA LEU A 146 0.33 6.92 13.24
C LEU A 146 1.61 6.44 12.58
N LEU A 147 2.72 7.16 12.80
CA LEU A 147 4.00 6.82 12.19
C LEU A 147 4.56 5.50 12.73
N THR A 148 4.48 5.25 14.04
CA THR A 148 4.94 4.00 14.65
C THR A 148 4.17 2.81 14.06
N LEU A 149 2.84 2.92 13.97
CA LEU A 149 1.97 1.90 13.42
C LEU A 149 2.15 1.69 11.91
N LEU A 150 2.52 2.73 11.16
CA LEU A 150 2.85 2.60 9.73
C LEU A 150 4.18 1.88 9.52
N VAL A 151 5.21 2.29 10.28
CA VAL A 151 6.59 1.78 10.14
C VAL A 151 6.71 0.32 10.58
N ILE A 152 5.87 -0.15 11.51
CA ILE A 152 5.92 -1.53 12.01
C ILE A 152 5.40 -2.57 11.01
N ILE A 153 4.73 -2.19 9.91
CA ILE A 153 4.19 -3.11 8.91
C ILE A 153 5.32 -3.65 8.03
N SER A 154 5.74 -4.90 8.25
CA SER A 154 6.84 -5.52 7.51
C SER A 154 6.56 -5.66 6.00
N ALA A 155 5.31 -5.87 5.60
CA ALA A 155 4.91 -5.96 4.20
C ALA A 155 5.28 -4.72 3.37
N ASN A 156 5.37 -3.53 3.99
CA ASN A 156 5.83 -2.32 3.30
C ASN A 156 7.25 -2.52 2.75
N TYR A 157 8.18 -2.98 3.56
CA TYR A 157 9.59 -3.11 3.17
C TYR A 157 9.79 -4.17 2.10
N LYS A 158 9.05 -5.28 2.16
CA LYS A 158 9.04 -6.32 1.12
C LYS A 158 8.49 -5.76 -0.20
N THR A 159 7.31 -5.14 -0.15
CA THR A 159 6.64 -4.61 -1.34
C THR A 159 7.49 -3.56 -2.05
N PHE A 160 8.16 -2.68 -1.29
CA PHE A 160 8.98 -1.61 -1.85
C PHE A 160 10.39 -2.07 -2.28
N ALA A 161 10.80 -3.30 -1.95
CA ALA A 161 12.02 -3.92 -2.47
C ALA A 161 11.80 -4.67 -3.79
N MET A 162 10.59 -5.14 -4.08
CA MET A 162 10.25 -5.89 -5.31
C MET A 162 9.86 -4.94 -6.43
N ILE A 163 10.23 -5.24 -7.69
CA ILE A 163 9.81 -4.46 -8.86
C ILE A 163 8.36 -4.79 -9.18
N ARG A 164 7.45 -3.82 -8.93
CA ARG A 164 6.01 -4.02 -9.15
C ARG A 164 5.19 -2.74 -9.04
N GLY A 165 3.88 -2.83 -9.30
CA GLY A 165 2.98 -1.67 -9.31
C GLY A 165 2.50 -1.19 -7.95
N GLU A 166 2.49 -2.03 -6.94
CA GLU A 166 1.89 -1.75 -5.63
C GLU A 166 2.57 -0.61 -4.84
N PRO A 167 3.91 -0.40 -4.89
CA PRO A 167 4.54 0.81 -4.36
C PRO A 167 3.93 2.10 -4.91
N TYR A 168 3.68 2.14 -6.22
CA TYR A 168 3.10 3.30 -6.90
C TYR A 168 1.64 3.54 -6.51
N VAL A 169 0.82 2.47 -6.46
CA VAL A 169 -0.57 2.57 -5.97
C VAL A 169 -0.60 3.17 -4.56
N THR A 170 0.23 2.64 -3.65
CA THR A 170 0.27 3.09 -2.26
C THR A 170 0.68 4.56 -2.15
N PHE A 171 1.67 4.95 -2.93
CA PHE A 171 2.13 6.34 -3.00
C PHE A 171 1.04 7.27 -3.54
N PHE A 172 0.44 6.94 -4.69
CA PHE A 172 -0.56 7.80 -5.31
C PHE A 172 -1.89 7.80 -4.54
N VAL A 173 -2.27 6.71 -3.87
CA VAL A 173 -3.42 6.70 -2.95
C VAL A 173 -3.17 7.67 -1.79
N SER A 174 -2.00 7.63 -1.16
CA SER A 174 -1.63 8.53 -0.06
C SER A 174 -1.66 9.99 -0.50
N TRP A 175 -1.11 10.28 -1.67
CA TRP A 175 -1.13 11.62 -2.26
C TRP A 175 -2.55 12.06 -2.62
N SER A 176 -3.35 11.17 -3.20
CA SER A 176 -4.75 11.43 -3.55
C SER A 176 -5.61 11.74 -2.33
N ILE A 177 -5.42 11.01 -1.21
CA ILE A 177 -6.10 11.29 0.07
C ILE A 177 -5.75 12.70 0.54
N TYR A 178 -4.47 13.06 0.56
CA TYR A 178 -4.03 14.39 0.96
C TYR A 178 -4.69 15.50 0.12
N LEU A 179 -4.68 15.37 -1.19
CA LEU A 179 -5.26 16.36 -2.11
C LEU A 179 -6.78 16.42 -2.02
N LEU A 180 -7.43 15.26 -1.88
CA LEU A 180 -8.89 15.17 -1.71
C LEU A 180 -9.35 15.92 -0.46
N PHE A 181 -8.70 15.69 0.69
CA PHE A 181 -9.09 16.39 1.92
C PHE A 181 -8.78 17.88 1.88
N LYS A 182 -7.78 18.30 1.11
CA LYS A 182 -7.56 19.71 0.81
C LYS A 182 -8.72 20.30 0.02
N LEU A 183 -9.23 19.58 -0.99
CA LEU A 183 -10.44 19.99 -1.76
C LEU A 183 -11.67 20.06 -0.86
N ILE A 184 -11.91 19.05 -0.03
CA ILE A 184 -13.06 18.99 0.87
C ILE A 184 -13.04 20.14 1.87
N LYS A 185 -11.91 20.42 2.51
CA LYS A 185 -11.74 21.48 3.51
C LYS A 185 -12.06 22.88 2.93
N ASN A 186 -11.80 23.09 1.64
CA ASN A 186 -12.08 24.35 0.97
C ASN A 186 -13.42 24.34 0.18
N ASN A 187 -14.33 23.41 0.49
CA ASN A 187 -15.64 23.30 -0.19
C ASN A 187 -15.55 23.29 -1.73
N PHE A 188 -14.49 22.64 -2.27
CA PHE A 188 -14.21 22.53 -3.71
C PHE A 188 -13.98 23.87 -4.43
N ILE A 189 -13.61 24.92 -3.69
CA ILE A 189 -13.27 26.23 -4.26
C ILE A 189 -11.76 26.23 -4.51
N TYR A 190 -11.37 26.00 -5.76
CA TYR A 190 -9.97 25.99 -6.20
C TYR A 190 -9.84 26.53 -7.63
N ASP A 191 -8.62 26.96 -7.96
CA ASP A 191 -8.29 27.34 -9.34
C ASP A 191 -8.22 26.08 -10.24
N LYS A 192 -8.37 26.30 -11.55
CA LYS A 192 -8.34 25.22 -12.53
C LYS A 192 -7.00 24.47 -12.52
N LYS A 193 -5.88 25.17 -12.25
CA LYS A 193 -4.55 24.56 -12.23
C LYS A 193 -4.43 23.51 -11.12
N PHE A 194 -5.03 23.78 -9.95
CA PHE A 194 -5.04 22.81 -8.86
C PHE A 194 -5.93 21.60 -9.20
N LEU A 195 -7.08 21.81 -9.83
CA LEU A 195 -7.96 20.69 -10.26
C LEU A 195 -7.27 19.82 -11.33
N TYR A 196 -6.56 20.44 -12.29
CA TYR A 196 -5.77 19.71 -13.28
C TYR A 196 -4.67 18.89 -12.61
N TYR A 197 -4.02 19.45 -11.60
CA TYR A 197 -2.99 18.74 -10.82
C TYR A 197 -3.56 17.53 -10.06
N VAL A 198 -4.74 17.68 -9.41
CA VAL A 198 -5.43 16.56 -8.76
C VAL A 198 -5.79 15.48 -9.78
N GLY A 199 -6.35 15.89 -10.94
CA GLY A 199 -6.69 14.97 -12.01
C GLY A 199 -5.47 14.24 -12.57
N PHE A 200 -4.33 14.92 -12.69
CA PHE A 200 -3.07 14.31 -13.09
C PHE A 200 -2.63 13.21 -12.10
N ILE A 201 -2.66 13.48 -10.79
CA ILE A 201 -2.33 12.48 -9.76
C ILE A 201 -3.28 11.29 -9.79
N PHE A 202 -4.59 11.52 -9.99
CA PHE A 202 -5.57 10.45 -10.16
C PHE A 202 -5.32 9.62 -11.42
N GLY A 203 -4.90 10.25 -12.52
CA GLY A 203 -4.49 9.55 -13.74
C GLY A 203 -3.26 8.65 -13.52
N LEU A 204 -2.26 9.14 -12.79
CA LEU A 204 -1.09 8.34 -12.41
C LEU A 204 -1.47 7.17 -11.48
N LEU A 205 -2.42 7.37 -10.55
CA LEU A 205 -2.97 6.29 -9.73
C LEU A 205 -3.62 5.21 -10.62
N ALA A 206 -4.44 5.60 -11.58
CA ALA A 206 -5.06 4.67 -12.51
C ALA A 206 -4.05 3.90 -13.36
N LEU A 207 -2.92 4.54 -13.73
CA LEU A 207 -1.83 3.92 -14.50
C LEU A 207 -0.85 3.11 -13.64
N SER A 208 -1.03 3.06 -12.30
CA SER A 208 -0.12 2.33 -11.42
C SER A 208 -0.45 0.85 -11.33
N ARG A 209 -1.71 0.49 -11.12
CA ARG A 209 -2.20 -0.89 -11.03
C ARG A 209 -3.73 -0.90 -11.14
N GLN A 210 -4.34 -1.94 -11.65
CA GLN A 210 -5.81 -2.07 -11.73
C GLN A 210 -6.50 -1.95 -10.35
N TRP A 211 -5.86 -2.39 -9.27
CA TRP A 211 -6.36 -2.21 -7.88
C TRP A 211 -6.63 -0.74 -7.51
N GLY A 212 -5.99 0.21 -8.17
CA GLY A 212 -6.27 1.64 -8.00
C GLY A 212 -7.72 2.03 -8.28
N PHE A 213 -8.45 1.26 -9.11
CA PHE A 213 -9.87 1.50 -9.36
C PHE A 213 -10.76 1.33 -8.14
N LEU A 214 -10.39 0.48 -7.19
CA LEU A 214 -11.15 0.31 -5.95
C LEU A 214 -11.16 1.60 -5.11
N PHE A 215 -10.09 2.40 -5.20
CA PHE A 215 -10.04 3.73 -4.60
C PHE A 215 -11.09 4.68 -5.23
N PHE A 216 -11.20 4.71 -6.56
CA PHE A 216 -12.18 5.55 -7.26
C PHE A 216 -13.61 5.11 -6.98
N LEU A 217 -13.85 3.80 -6.91
CA LEU A 217 -15.15 3.26 -6.53
C LEU A 217 -15.52 3.69 -5.09
N SER A 218 -14.57 3.60 -4.17
CA SER A 218 -14.73 4.06 -2.78
C SER A 218 -15.06 5.55 -2.71
N LEU A 219 -14.38 6.34 -3.52
CA LEU A 219 -14.60 7.77 -3.64
C LEU A 219 -16.01 8.08 -4.19
N GLY A 220 -16.47 7.32 -5.19
CA GLY A 220 -17.81 7.44 -5.74
C GLY A 220 -18.90 7.17 -4.69
N PHE A 221 -18.80 6.07 -3.94
CA PHE A 221 -19.74 5.76 -2.85
C PHE A 221 -19.72 6.80 -1.73
N TYR A 222 -18.52 7.25 -1.32
CA TYR A 222 -18.38 8.34 -0.36
C TYR A 222 -19.12 9.61 -0.83
N PHE A 223 -18.95 10.00 -2.09
CA PHE A 223 -19.60 11.19 -2.64
C PHE A 223 -21.10 11.03 -2.74
N ILE A 224 -21.61 9.90 -3.20
CA ILE A 224 -23.05 9.62 -3.26
C ILE A 224 -23.65 9.70 -1.85
N TYR A 225 -23.00 9.10 -0.86
CA TYR A 225 -23.48 9.11 0.52
C TYR A 225 -23.49 10.52 1.13
N LYS A 226 -22.39 11.27 0.94
CA LYS A 226 -22.19 12.57 1.59
C LYS A 226 -22.97 13.69 0.93
N TYR A 227 -22.98 13.72 -0.41
CA TYR A 227 -23.43 14.90 -1.15
C TYR A 227 -24.85 14.83 -1.70
N ARG A 228 -25.55 13.70 -1.56
CA ARG A 228 -26.94 13.53 -2.02
C ARG A 228 -27.94 14.48 -1.37
N PHE A 229 -27.65 15.06 -0.21
CA PHE A 229 -28.52 15.92 0.56
C PHE A 229 -27.99 17.35 0.73
N LEU A 230 -27.00 17.75 -0.06
CA LEU A 230 -26.42 19.09 0.04
C LEU A 230 -27.24 20.12 -0.70
N ASP A 231 -27.00 21.39 -0.28
CA ASP A 231 -27.41 22.57 -1.03
C ASP A 231 -26.98 22.46 -2.50
N LYS A 232 -27.87 22.86 -3.42
CA LYS A 232 -27.67 22.79 -4.88
C LYS A 232 -26.36 23.44 -5.32
N ASP A 233 -25.99 24.58 -4.71
CA ASP A 233 -24.78 25.31 -5.08
C ASP A 233 -23.48 24.58 -4.65
N VAL A 234 -23.48 23.96 -3.48
CA VAL A 234 -22.34 23.16 -3.01
C VAL A 234 -22.19 21.90 -3.86
N PHE A 235 -23.31 21.25 -4.17
CA PHE A 235 -23.33 20.08 -5.05
C PHE A 235 -22.81 20.43 -6.45
N LEU A 236 -23.21 21.56 -7.01
CA LEU A 236 -22.77 21.98 -8.34
C LEU A 236 -21.27 22.30 -8.39
N ARG A 237 -20.72 22.95 -7.35
CA ARG A 237 -19.26 23.19 -7.24
C ARG A 237 -18.49 21.87 -7.16
N PHE A 238 -18.93 20.98 -6.29
CA PHE A 238 -18.37 19.64 -6.18
C PHE A 238 -18.39 18.91 -7.52
N PHE A 239 -19.55 18.84 -8.18
CA PHE A 239 -19.70 18.12 -9.44
C PHE A 239 -18.78 18.70 -10.53
N LYS A 240 -18.71 20.01 -10.67
CA LYS A 240 -17.81 20.68 -11.63
C LYS A 240 -16.34 20.39 -11.34
N ALA A 241 -15.93 20.44 -10.07
CA ALA A 241 -14.55 20.17 -9.68
C ALA A 241 -14.18 18.71 -9.98
N MET A 242 -15.02 17.76 -9.59
CA MET A 242 -14.77 16.34 -9.79
C MET A 242 -14.86 15.93 -11.26
N PHE A 243 -15.76 16.54 -12.04
CA PHE A 243 -15.81 16.34 -13.49
C PHE A 243 -14.47 16.69 -14.15
N VAL A 244 -13.88 17.85 -13.81
CA VAL A 244 -12.57 18.26 -14.33
C VAL A 244 -11.49 17.27 -13.90
N VAL A 245 -11.46 16.89 -12.62
CA VAL A 245 -10.48 15.93 -12.07
C VAL A 245 -10.56 14.59 -12.80
N PHE A 246 -11.76 14.01 -12.93
CA PHE A 246 -11.93 12.72 -13.59
C PHE A 246 -11.70 12.80 -15.09
N LEU A 247 -12.05 13.90 -15.75
CA LEU A 247 -11.76 14.10 -17.17
C LEU A 247 -10.25 14.06 -17.43
N ILE A 248 -9.45 14.77 -16.63
CA ILE A 248 -8.00 14.78 -16.78
C ILE A 248 -7.42 13.38 -16.46
N ALA A 249 -7.89 12.73 -15.39
CA ALA A 249 -7.48 11.37 -15.06
C ALA A 249 -7.77 10.38 -16.20
N PHE A 250 -8.95 10.47 -16.78
CA PHE A 250 -9.36 9.66 -17.93
C PHE A 250 -8.52 9.94 -19.19
N LEU A 251 -8.27 11.20 -19.53
CA LEU A 251 -7.41 11.54 -20.67
C LEU A 251 -6.00 10.99 -20.52
N MET A 252 -5.50 10.90 -19.28
CA MET A 252 -4.18 10.34 -19.00
C MET A 252 -4.14 8.81 -19.03
N SER A 253 -5.16 8.14 -18.55
CA SER A 253 -5.13 6.68 -18.33
C SER A 253 -6.03 5.89 -19.26
N GLY A 254 -7.06 6.50 -19.84
CA GLY A 254 -8.09 5.83 -20.61
C GLY A 254 -7.56 5.06 -21.82
N TRP A 255 -6.52 5.60 -22.48
CA TRP A 255 -5.89 4.96 -23.63
C TRP A 255 -5.44 3.52 -23.33
N PHE A 256 -4.85 3.27 -22.17
CA PHE A 256 -4.39 1.93 -21.77
C PHE A 256 -5.58 0.97 -21.59
N TYR A 257 -6.63 1.41 -20.90
CA TYR A 257 -7.81 0.57 -20.66
C TYR A 257 -8.63 0.34 -21.92
N PHE A 258 -8.68 1.29 -22.86
CA PHE A 258 -9.26 1.06 -24.17
C PHE A 258 -8.44 0.09 -25.00
N ASN A 259 -7.11 0.14 -24.91
CA ASN A 259 -6.26 -0.87 -25.55
C ASN A 259 -6.58 -2.28 -25.04
N LEU A 260 -6.71 -2.48 -23.71
CA LEU A 260 -7.13 -3.76 -23.14
C LEU A 260 -8.50 -4.18 -23.64
N TYR A 261 -9.47 -3.25 -23.68
CA TYR A 261 -10.81 -3.56 -24.17
C TYR A 261 -10.84 -3.97 -25.65
N PHE A 262 -10.14 -3.25 -26.51
CA PHE A 262 -10.13 -3.56 -27.93
C PHE A 262 -9.33 -4.84 -28.25
N THR A 263 -8.31 -5.17 -27.45
CA THR A 263 -7.49 -6.37 -27.66
C THR A 263 -8.10 -7.61 -27.04
N TYR A 264 -8.63 -7.49 -25.81
CA TYR A 264 -9.06 -8.64 -25.00
C TYR A 264 -10.56 -8.62 -24.64
N GLY A 265 -11.32 -7.62 -25.08
CA GLY A 265 -12.75 -7.51 -24.80
C GLY A 265 -13.12 -7.10 -23.37
N SER A 266 -12.13 -6.73 -22.54
CA SER A 266 -12.34 -6.33 -21.15
C SER A 266 -11.43 -5.17 -20.74
N PHE A 267 -11.96 -4.22 -19.95
CA PHE A 267 -11.16 -3.14 -19.35
C PHE A 267 -10.26 -3.61 -18.20
N THR A 268 -10.57 -4.77 -17.60
CA THR A 268 -9.86 -5.33 -16.45
C THR A 268 -9.55 -6.81 -16.73
N THR A 269 -8.82 -7.07 -17.80
CA THR A 269 -8.36 -8.44 -18.12
C THR A 269 -7.32 -8.90 -17.08
N PHE A 270 -7.14 -10.21 -16.97
CA PHE A 270 -6.18 -10.87 -16.12
C PHE A 270 -5.55 -12.04 -16.88
N ASN A 271 -4.40 -12.55 -16.44
CA ASN A 271 -3.69 -13.64 -17.09
C ASN A 271 -4.37 -15.02 -16.96
N GLU A 272 -5.33 -15.14 -16.07
CA GLU A 272 -6.08 -16.37 -15.83
C GLU A 272 -7.52 -16.25 -16.31
N ILE A 273 -8.09 -17.38 -16.74
CA ILE A 273 -9.51 -17.45 -17.08
C ILE A 273 -10.30 -17.39 -15.76
N PRO A 274 -11.21 -16.40 -15.60
CA PRO A 274 -12.02 -16.32 -14.40
C PRO A 274 -12.89 -17.55 -14.28
N GLN A 275 -12.74 -18.29 -13.21
CA GLN A 275 -13.59 -19.46 -12.95
C GLN A 275 -15.02 -19.02 -12.65
N SER A 276 -15.99 -19.88 -12.90
CA SER A 276 -17.34 -19.70 -12.42
C SER A 276 -17.29 -19.51 -10.88
N LEU A 277 -18.23 -18.77 -10.30
CA LEU A 277 -18.27 -18.50 -8.84
C LEU A 277 -18.52 -19.78 -8.01
N GLU A 278 -18.00 -20.90 -8.43
CA GLU A 278 -18.07 -22.16 -7.69
C GLU A 278 -17.09 -22.07 -6.53
N ILE A 279 -17.68 -21.91 -5.35
CA ILE A 279 -16.98 -21.90 -4.04
C ILE A 279 -16.28 -23.26 -3.77
N GLU A 280 -16.43 -24.22 -4.68
CA GLU A 280 -15.96 -25.60 -4.55
C GLU A 280 -14.44 -25.72 -4.53
N ASN A 281 -13.71 -24.81 -5.15
CA ASN A 281 -12.24 -24.86 -5.21
C ASN A 281 -11.56 -24.41 -3.91
N ASN A 282 -12.20 -23.49 -3.16
CA ASN A 282 -11.79 -23.16 -1.80
C ASN A 282 -13.01 -23.29 -0.88
N PRO A 283 -13.00 -24.18 0.12
CA PRO A 283 -14.12 -24.34 1.03
C PRO A 283 -14.41 -23.02 1.75
N TYR A 284 -15.67 -22.75 2.09
CA TYR A 284 -16.06 -21.51 2.80
C TYR A 284 -15.23 -21.28 4.08
N THR A 285 -14.72 -22.34 4.70
CA THR A 285 -13.84 -22.30 5.86
C THR A 285 -12.53 -21.55 5.55
N PHE A 286 -12.05 -21.58 4.31
CA PHE A 286 -10.86 -20.82 3.88
C PHE A 286 -11.05 -19.30 4.10
N TYR A 287 -12.26 -18.79 3.89
CA TYR A 287 -12.56 -17.36 4.00
C TYR A 287 -12.85 -16.90 5.45
N ILE A 288 -13.17 -17.80 6.36
CA ILE A 288 -13.55 -17.46 7.74
C ILE A 288 -12.59 -17.99 8.83
N THR A 289 -11.67 -18.88 8.48
CA THR A 289 -10.68 -19.41 9.43
C THR A 289 -9.77 -18.31 9.94
N THR A 290 -9.62 -18.24 11.27
CA THR A 290 -8.77 -17.23 11.94
C THR A 290 -7.32 -17.68 12.13
N GLY A 291 -7.03 -18.97 11.97
CA GLY A 291 -5.70 -19.55 12.20
C GLY A 291 -5.31 -19.73 13.66
N PHE A 292 -6.21 -19.45 14.62
CA PHE A 292 -5.96 -19.72 16.04
C PHE A 292 -6.22 -21.18 16.39
N GLN A 293 -6.94 -21.92 15.56
CA GLN A 293 -7.13 -23.37 15.71
C GLN A 293 -5.77 -24.07 15.61
N ASP A 294 -5.49 -24.95 16.57
CA ASP A 294 -4.25 -25.73 16.66
C ASP A 294 -2.95 -24.91 16.67
N TYR A 295 -3.05 -23.61 16.98
CA TYR A 295 -1.92 -22.66 16.98
C TYR A 295 -1.16 -22.58 15.64
N LEU A 296 -1.84 -22.84 14.53
CA LEU A 296 -1.23 -22.90 13.21
C LEU A 296 -0.52 -21.60 12.84
N LEU A 297 -1.13 -20.44 13.18
CA LEU A 297 -0.56 -19.11 12.93
C LEU A 297 0.88 -18.96 13.49
N PHE A 298 1.21 -19.67 14.57
CA PHE A 298 2.50 -19.58 15.26
C PHE A 298 3.43 -20.76 14.95
N LYS A 299 2.88 -21.94 14.74
CA LYS A 299 3.65 -23.16 14.43
C LYS A 299 4.08 -23.21 12.97
N GLU A 300 3.24 -22.70 12.09
CA GLU A 300 3.44 -22.76 10.66
C GLU A 300 3.26 -21.37 10.01
N PRO A 301 4.18 -20.43 10.30
CA PRO A 301 4.11 -19.05 9.81
C PRO A 301 4.51 -18.90 8.34
N PHE A 302 4.76 -20.01 7.63
CA PHE A 302 5.26 -20.09 6.28
C PHE A 302 4.51 -21.14 5.45
N ARG A 303 4.41 -20.97 4.14
CA ARG A 303 3.62 -21.82 3.23
C ARG A 303 4.06 -23.28 3.10
N GLY A 304 5.25 -23.66 3.61
CA GLY A 304 5.98 -24.90 3.22
C GLY A 304 5.30 -26.23 3.45
N SER A 305 4.45 -26.43 4.47
CA SER A 305 3.96 -27.77 4.82
C SER A 305 2.45 -27.95 4.85
N SER A 306 1.66 -26.89 5.00
CA SER A 306 0.19 -27.01 5.02
C SER A 306 -0.43 -25.80 4.34
N MET A 307 -0.94 -26.04 3.14
CA MET A 307 -1.27 -24.99 2.20
C MET A 307 -2.68 -24.41 2.37
N ASN A 308 -3.54 -24.97 3.18
CA ASN A 308 -4.95 -24.60 3.24
C ASN A 308 -5.35 -23.97 4.58
N LYS A 309 -4.70 -22.84 4.94
CA LYS A 309 -4.89 -22.21 6.25
C LYS A 309 -5.98 -21.14 6.32
N GLY A 310 -6.45 -20.69 5.20
CA GLY A 310 -7.40 -19.59 5.12
C GLY A 310 -6.78 -18.22 4.92
N ILE A 311 -7.60 -17.29 4.47
CA ILE A 311 -7.20 -15.95 4.01
C ILE A 311 -6.57 -15.12 5.13
N PHE A 312 -7.13 -15.14 6.35
CA PHE A 312 -6.65 -14.32 7.46
C PHE A 312 -5.29 -14.77 8.01
N PRO A 313 -5.02 -16.09 8.25
CA PRO A 313 -3.69 -16.55 8.65
C PRO A 313 -2.61 -16.24 7.63
N ILE A 314 -2.90 -16.44 6.33
CA ILE A 314 -1.96 -16.12 5.25
C ILE A 314 -1.65 -14.63 5.25
N LEU A 315 -2.68 -13.77 5.25
CA LEU A 315 -2.50 -12.33 5.26
C LEU A 315 -1.77 -11.84 6.51
N HIS A 316 -2.08 -12.37 7.69
CA HIS A 316 -1.38 -11.99 8.91
C HIS A 316 0.09 -12.35 8.82
N SER A 317 0.41 -13.59 8.44
CA SER A 317 1.80 -14.04 8.31
C SER A 317 2.55 -13.31 7.19
N ASP A 318 1.87 -12.92 6.11
CA ASP A 318 2.48 -12.15 5.02
C ASP A 318 2.61 -10.65 5.36
N MET A 319 1.69 -10.09 6.13
CA MET A 319 1.76 -8.70 6.57
C MET A 319 2.92 -8.45 7.53
N TRP A 320 3.18 -9.36 8.47
CA TRP A 320 4.14 -9.17 9.55
C TRP A 320 5.44 -9.96 9.37
N GLY A 321 5.37 -11.14 8.74
CA GLY A 321 6.49 -12.05 8.47
C GLY A 321 6.79 -12.16 6.97
N ASP A 322 7.01 -13.39 6.50
CA ASP A 322 7.31 -13.73 5.11
C ASP A 322 6.63 -15.05 4.71
N TRP A 323 5.29 -15.01 4.63
CA TRP A 323 4.50 -16.23 4.32
C TRP A 323 4.96 -16.92 3.04
N TRP A 324 5.30 -16.15 2.03
CA TRP A 324 5.66 -16.67 0.71
C TRP A 324 7.13 -17.06 0.57
N GLY A 325 7.99 -16.60 1.48
CA GLY A 325 9.40 -16.96 1.53
C GLY A 325 10.28 -16.32 0.46
N TYR A 326 9.84 -15.20 -0.11
CA TYR A 326 10.63 -14.48 -1.11
C TYR A 326 11.58 -13.44 -0.53
N PHE A 327 11.57 -13.25 0.77
CA PHE A 327 12.32 -12.17 1.41
C PHE A 327 13.31 -12.68 2.48
N LEU A 328 12.86 -13.60 3.33
CA LEU A 328 13.68 -14.17 4.41
C LEU A 328 14.17 -15.59 4.11
N ILE A 329 13.41 -16.37 3.35
CA ILE A 329 13.61 -17.82 3.20
C ILE A 329 14.15 -18.20 1.83
N ARG A 330 14.02 -17.34 0.82
CA ARG A 330 14.41 -17.59 -0.59
C ARG A 330 13.96 -18.96 -1.10
N THR A 331 12.69 -19.06 -1.42
CA THR A 331 12.15 -20.25 -2.09
C THR A 331 12.45 -20.22 -3.59
N GLY A 332 13.05 -21.29 -4.13
CA GLY A 332 13.10 -21.51 -5.59
C GLY A 332 14.47 -21.51 -6.26
N ARG A 333 15.59 -21.31 -5.55
CA ARG A 333 16.93 -21.58 -6.12
C ARG A 333 17.51 -22.87 -5.55
N GLU A 334 17.90 -23.79 -6.44
CA GLU A 334 18.62 -25.01 -6.11
C GLU A 334 19.98 -24.67 -5.45
N GLY A 335 20.28 -25.31 -4.34
CA GLY A 335 21.62 -25.33 -3.73
C GLY A 335 21.79 -24.60 -2.40
N GLU A 336 20.83 -23.83 -1.91
CA GLU A 336 20.87 -23.26 -0.55
C GLU A 336 19.69 -23.77 0.27
N GLU A 337 19.83 -24.92 0.89
CA GLU A 337 19.00 -25.32 2.02
C GLU A 337 19.28 -24.36 3.19
N LEU A 338 18.70 -23.18 3.11
CA LEU A 338 18.60 -22.33 4.28
C LEU A 338 17.93 -23.13 5.38
N ASN A 339 18.49 -23.06 6.56
CA ASN A 339 18.02 -23.77 7.72
C ASN A 339 16.65 -23.18 8.15
N ILE A 340 15.59 -23.49 7.34
CA ILE A 340 14.20 -23.07 7.54
C ILE A 340 13.81 -23.30 9.00
N SER A 341 14.32 -24.38 9.61
CA SER A 341 14.08 -24.71 11.02
C SER A 341 14.52 -23.61 12.00
N GLN A 342 15.48 -22.75 11.64
CA GLN A 342 15.92 -21.65 12.50
C GLN A 342 15.04 -20.40 12.34
N ILE A 343 14.45 -20.19 11.16
CA ILE A 343 13.66 -19.00 10.84
C ILE A 343 12.20 -19.17 11.28
N LEU A 344 11.63 -20.35 11.14
CA LEU A 344 10.23 -20.62 11.50
C LEU A 344 9.88 -20.22 12.94
N PRO A 345 10.66 -20.54 13.98
CA PRO A 345 10.37 -20.12 15.34
C PRO A 345 10.40 -18.59 15.50
N TYR A 346 11.26 -17.91 14.75
CA TYR A 346 11.28 -16.44 14.74
C TYR A 346 10.02 -15.87 14.09
N LEU A 347 9.64 -16.36 12.91
CA LEU A 347 8.41 -15.91 12.22
C LEU A 347 7.16 -16.20 13.05
N GLY A 348 7.10 -17.33 13.76
CA GLY A 348 6.02 -17.63 14.70
C GLY A 348 5.94 -16.59 15.83
N ARG A 349 7.07 -16.15 16.37
CA ARG A 349 7.11 -15.05 17.36
C ARG A 349 6.71 -13.72 16.76
N VAL A 350 7.15 -13.41 15.53
CA VAL A 350 6.70 -12.21 14.79
C VAL A 350 5.19 -12.17 14.68
N ASN A 351 4.57 -13.27 14.26
CA ASN A 351 3.12 -13.40 14.19
C ASN A 351 2.43 -13.19 15.55
N LEU A 352 3.01 -13.76 16.61
CA LEU A 352 2.46 -13.66 17.96
C LEU A 352 2.49 -12.21 18.50
N VAL A 353 3.68 -11.57 18.46
CA VAL A 353 3.81 -10.21 19.00
C VAL A 353 3.03 -9.18 18.16
N SER A 354 2.87 -9.44 16.88
CA SER A 354 2.13 -8.56 15.95
C SER A 354 0.60 -8.64 16.11
N LEU A 355 0.09 -9.56 16.93
CA LEU A 355 -1.31 -9.51 17.36
C LEU A 355 -1.62 -8.21 18.11
N PHE A 356 -0.66 -7.65 18.85
CA PHE A 356 -0.89 -6.42 19.59
C PHE A 356 -1.20 -5.22 18.67
N PRO A 357 -0.39 -4.84 17.67
CA PRO A 357 -0.77 -3.80 16.73
C PRO A 357 -2.00 -4.18 15.90
N ALA A 358 -2.22 -5.45 15.54
CA ALA A 358 -3.42 -5.89 14.85
C ALA A 358 -4.70 -5.63 15.66
N LEU A 359 -4.68 -5.90 16.97
CA LEU A 359 -5.80 -5.59 17.88
C LEU A 359 -6.03 -4.08 18.01
N ILE A 360 -4.97 -3.27 17.98
CA ILE A 360 -5.10 -1.80 17.95
C ILE A 360 -5.80 -1.36 16.67
N TYR A 361 -5.46 -1.91 15.49
CA TYR A 361 -6.14 -1.60 14.22
C TYR A 361 -7.61 -2.00 14.26
N ILE A 362 -7.92 -3.22 14.66
CA ILE A 362 -9.30 -3.72 14.76
C ILE A 362 -10.13 -2.86 15.70
N SER A 363 -9.58 -2.53 16.88
CA SER A 363 -10.24 -1.65 17.85
C SER A 363 -10.51 -0.26 17.27
N GLY A 364 -9.57 0.27 16.48
CA GLY A 364 -9.70 1.54 15.78
C GLY A 364 -10.79 1.50 14.70
N ILE A 365 -10.85 0.42 13.89
CA ILE A 365 -11.92 0.23 12.91
C ILE A 365 -13.28 0.21 13.60
N ILE A 366 -13.45 -0.61 14.64
CA ILE A 366 -14.71 -0.69 15.40
C ILE A 366 -15.08 0.69 15.98
N PHE A 367 -14.10 1.41 16.51
CA PHE A 367 -14.34 2.73 17.06
C PHE A 367 -14.68 3.78 16.01
N SER A 368 -14.12 3.69 14.80
CA SER A 368 -14.44 4.60 13.70
C SER A 368 -15.92 4.61 13.33
N PHE A 369 -16.62 3.48 13.45
CA PHE A 369 -18.07 3.45 13.28
C PHE A 369 -18.82 4.12 14.45
N LYS A 370 -18.27 4.05 15.67
CA LYS A 370 -18.90 4.66 16.87
C LYS A 370 -18.80 6.18 16.89
N ILE A 371 -17.81 6.81 16.22
CA ILE A 371 -17.65 8.28 16.21
C ILE A 371 -18.83 9.01 15.54
N PHE A 372 -19.63 8.33 14.72
CA PHE A 372 -20.84 8.87 14.10
C PHE A 372 -22.05 8.91 15.06
N SER A 373 -21.97 8.27 16.22
CA SER A 373 -23.06 8.27 17.19
C SER A 373 -23.18 9.63 17.91
N LYS A 374 -24.40 9.92 18.44
CA LYS A 374 -24.69 11.18 19.18
C LYS A 374 -23.73 11.41 20.35
N LYS A 375 -23.24 10.33 21.00
CA LYS A 375 -22.30 10.40 22.13
C LYS A 375 -20.96 11.06 21.78
N TYR A 376 -20.56 10.98 20.50
CA TYR A 376 -19.27 11.47 20.00
C TYR A 376 -19.39 12.72 19.12
N ARG A 377 -20.41 13.58 19.37
CA ARG A 377 -20.60 14.84 18.64
C ARG A 377 -19.38 15.79 18.71
N LYS A 378 -18.52 15.62 19.71
CA LYS A 378 -17.32 16.46 19.93
C LYS A 378 -16.21 16.29 18.88
N TYR A 379 -16.22 15.20 18.10
CA TYR A 379 -15.25 15.07 17.01
C TYR A 379 -15.57 16.06 15.91
N ASP A 380 -14.52 16.72 15.38
CA ASP A 380 -14.62 17.62 14.25
C ASP A 380 -15.30 16.93 13.05
N SER A 381 -15.98 17.71 12.27
CA SER A 381 -16.61 17.26 11.00
C SER A 381 -15.58 16.69 10.04
N THR A 382 -14.39 17.28 9.93
CA THR A 382 -13.30 16.83 9.05
C THR A 382 -12.78 15.45 9.47
N VAL A 383 -12.62 15.20 10.77
CA VAL A 383 -12.22 13.88 11.29
C VAL A 383 -13.27 12.82 10.96
N LYS A 384 -14.56 13.15 11.14
CA LYS A 384 -15.66 12.23 10.77
C LYS A 384 -15.67 11.94 9.28
N GLU A 385 -15.49 12.95 8.45
CA GLU A 385 -15.42 12.79 7.01
C GLU A 385 -14.25 11.91 6.59
N PHE A 386 -13.08 12.09 7.20
CA PHE A 386 -11.93 11.24 6.95
C PHE A 386 -12.23 9.77 7.24
N TYR A 387 -12.78 9.45 8.42
CA TYR A 387 -13.12 8.06 8.75
C TYR A 387 -14.28 7.51 7.95
N LEU A 388 -15.25 8.35 7.55
CA LEU A 388 -16.30 7.93 6.62
C LEU A 388 -15.70 7.48 5.28
N PHE A 389 -14.85 8.31 4.69
CA PHE A 389 -14.17 7.97 3.44
C PHE A 389 -13.26 6.75 3.60
N SER A 390 -12.44 6.71 4.65
CA SER A 390 -11.54 5.59 4.93
C SER A 390 -12.30 4.27 5.14
N ASN A 391 -13.48 4.30 5.77
CA ASN A 391 -14.34 3.12 5.91
C ASN A 391 -14.83 2.60 4.55
N PHE A 392 -15.19 3.50 3.60
CA PHE A 392 -15.50 3.08 2.23
C PHE A 392 -14.28 2.47 1.55
N VAL A 393 -13.09 3.06 1.70
CA VAL A 393 -11.84 2.51 1.14
C VAL A 393 -11.58 1.11 1.68
N LEU A 394 -11.69 0.90 3.00
CA LEU A 394 -11.49 -0.42 3.61
C LEU A 394 -12.53 -1.44 3.16
N ILE A 395 -13.82 -1.09 3.20
CA ILE A 395 -14.89 -2.02 2.87
C ILE A 395 -14.81 -2.42 1.39
N ILE A 396 -14.70 -1.45 0.49
CA ILE A 396 -14.72 -1.72 -0.95
C ILE A 396 -13.42 -2.40 -1.38
N GLY A 397 -12.27 -1.97 -0.83
CA GLY A 397 -11.01 -2.62 -1.12
C GLY A 397 -10.98 -4.06 -0.61
N TRP A 398 -11.51 -4.34 0.58
CA TRP A 398 -11.61 -5.69 1.12
C TRP A 398 -12.57 -6.56 0.31
N LEU A 399 -13.75 -6.03 -0.07
CA LEU A 399 -14.69 -6.75 -0.93
C LEU A 399 -14.10 -7.04 -2.31
N GLY A 400 -13.35 -6.09 -2.89
CA GLY A 400 -12.63 -6.30 -4.15
C GLY A 400 -11.56 -7.40 -4.03
N PHE A 401 -10.82 -7.42 -2.92
CA PHE A 401 -9.84 -8.46 -2.66
C PHE A 401 -10.48 -9.84 -2.44
N LEU A 402 -11.58 -9.92 -1.70
CA LEU A 402 -12.35 -11.16 -1.55
C LEU A 402 -12.91 -11.64 -2.89
N TRP A 403 -13.50 -10.72 -3.67
CA TRP A 403 -13.99 -11.04 -5.01
C TRP A 403 -12.89 -11.60 -5.90
N PHE A 404 -11.70 -11.02 -5.87
CA PHE A 404 -10.55 -11.51 -6.63
C PHE A 404 -10.17 -12.94 -6.21
N ASN A 405 -10.07 -13.22 -4.92
CA ASN A 405 -9.75 -14.57 -4.42
C ASN A 405 -10.84 -15.62 -4.68
N ILE A 406 -12.11 -15.19 -4.87
CA ILE A 406 -13.21 -16.08 -5.26
C ILE A 406 -13.18 -16.35 -6.77
N LYS A 407 -12.84 -15.33 -7.58
CA LYS A 407 -12.81 -15.46 -9.05
C LYS A 407 -11.59 -16.19 -9.56
N TYR A 408 -10.47 -16.09 -8.84
CA TYR A 408 -9.19 -16.72 -9.16
C TYR A 408 -8.72 -17.55 -7.96
N PRO A 409 -9.44 -18.66 -7.66
CA PRO A 409 -9.11 -19.50 -6.51
C PRO A 409 -7.90 -20.34 -6.83
N GLU A 410 -6.79 -20.07 -6.19
CA GLU A 410 -5.59 -20.90 -6.22
C GLU A 410 -5.64 -21.91 -5.07
N GLU A 411 -5.39 -23.19 -5.35
CA GLU A 411 -5.40 -24.27 -4.36
C GLU A 411 -4.52 -23.99 -3.13
N LYS A 412 -3.47 -23.21 -3.33
CA LYS A 412 -2.47 -22.85 -2.32
C LYS A 412 -2.67 -21.48 -1.70
N GLY A 413 -3.75 -20.76 -2.08
CA GLY A 413 -3.97 -19.38 -1.67
C GLY A 413 -2.97 -18.40 -2.33
N ASP A 414 -2.42 -18.72 -3.48
CA ASP A 414 -1.39 -17.91 -4.17
C ASP A 414 -1.86 -16.50 -4.54
N THR A 415 -3.18 -16.29 -4.59
CA THR A 415 -3.80 -14.97 -4.75
C THR A 415 -3.88 -14.17 -3.45
N VAL A 416 -3.62 -14.79 -2.29
CA VAL A 416 -3.65 -14.12 -0.98
C VAL A 416 -2.28 -13.53 -0.66
N LYS A 417 -2.02 -12.32 -1.14
CA LYS A 417 -0.75 -11.60 -0.91
C LYS A 417 -1.03 -10.26 -0.21
N ALA A 418 -0.35 -9.98 0.90
CA ALA A 418 -0.46 -8.71 1.62
C ALA A 418 -0.11 -7.51 0.72
N THR A 419 0.80 -7.72 -0.22
CA THR A 419 1.20 -6.70 -1.18
C THR A 419 0.05 -6.23 -2.08
N TYR A 420 -0.90 -7.09 -2.47
CA TYR A 420 -2.05 -6.69 -3.31
C TYR A 420 -2.97 -5.68 -2.61
N ILE A 421 -3.04 -5.73 -1.29
CA ILE A 421 -3.84 -4.82 -0.48
C ILE A 421 -2.99 -3.85 0.36
N ILE A 422 -1.72 -3.67 0.01
CA ILE A 422 -0.78 -2.86 0.80
C ILE A 422 -1.28 -1.43 1.01
N TYR A 423 -1.97 -0.84 0.04
CA TYR A 423 -2.58 0.48 0.19
C TYR A 423 -3.69 0.50 1.26
N LEU A 424 -4.44 -0.61 1.44
CA LEU A 424 -5.42 -0.76 2.53
C LEU A 424 -4.71 -0.93 3.87
N LEU A 425 -3.68 -1.78 3.91
CA LEU A 425 -2.88 -2.00 5.12
C LEU A 425 -2.28 -0.68 5.61
N ASN A 426 -1.89 0.21 4.69
CA ASN A 426 -1.38 1.53 5.01
C ASN A 426 -2.46 2.53 5.47
N VAL A 427 -3.75 2.26 5.28
CA VAL A 427 -4.83 3.05 5.91
C VAL A 427 -5.07 2.64 7.37
N LEU A 428 -4.76 1.39 7.77
CA LEU A 428 -4.97 0.88 9.13
C LEU A 428 -4.28 1.71 10.23
N PRO A 429 -3.05 2.24 10.06
CA PRO A 429 -2.40 3.10 11.03
C PRO A 429 -3.22 4.30 11.50
N PHE A 430 -4.07 4.90 10.64
CA PHE A 430 -4.97 5.98 11.04
C PHE A 430 -6.00 5.52 12.07
N TYR A 431 -6.54 4.31 11.92
CA TYR A 431 -7.47 3.72 12.88
C TYR A 431 -6.78 3.39 14.20
N GLY A 432 -5.57 2.83 14.12
CA GLY A 432 -4.76 2.56 15.31
C GLY A 432 -4.41 3.84 16.06
N ALA A 433 -4.02 4.91 15.36
CA ALA A 433 -3.72 6.21 15.95
C ALA A 433 -4.95 6.83 16.62
N LEU A 434 -6.16 6.63 16.07
CA LEU A 434 -7.41 7.08 16.69
C LEU A 434 -7.64 6.44 18.07
N ILE A 435 -7.38 5.15 18.20
CA ILE A 435 -7.49 4.46 19.50
C ILE A 435 -6.38 4.90 20.46
N MET A 436 -5.16 5.05 19.97
CA MET A 436 -4.04 5.52 20.79
C MET A 436 -4.26 6.92 21.33
N ASP A 437 -4.78 7.85 20.50
CA ASP A 437 -5.19 9.19 20.95
C ASP A 437 -6.28 9.12 22.03
N ARG A 438 -7.25 8.21 21.85
CA ARG A 438 -8.29 8.00 22.85
C ARG A 438 -7.74 7.44 24.16
N ILE A 439 -6.82 6.48 24.10
CA ILE A 439 -6.12 5.93 25.28
C ILE A 439 -5.37 7.06 25.99
N ASN A 440 -4.67 7.94 25.27
CA ASN A 440 -3.99 9.09 25.84
C ASN A 440 -4.94 10.06 26.57
N LYS A 441 -6.11 10.33 25.99
CA LYS A 441 -7.15 11.17 26.62
C LYS A 441 -7.78 10.54 27.86
N PHE A 442 -7.77 9.21 27.96
CA PHE A 442 -8.24 8.46 29.12
C PHE A 442 -7.17 8.37 30.21
N ASP A 443 -5.97 7.91 29.86
CA ASP A 443 -4.80 7.82 30.75
C ASP A 443 -3.49 7.95 29.95
N PRO A 444 -2.76 9.07 30.11
CA PRO A 444 -1.47 9.27 29.43
C PRO A 444 -0.38 8.26 29.82
N ARG A 445 -0.47 7.61 30.99
CA ARG A 445 0.48 6.56 31.40
C ARG A 445 0.25 5.30 30.59
N LEU A 446 -1.01 4.93 30.42
CA LEU A 446 -1.40 3.79 29.60
C LEU A 446 -0.99 4.00 28.13
N PHE A 447 -1.18 5.21 27.60
CA PHE A 447 -0.70 5.57 26.27
C PHE A 447 0.81 5.34 26.11
N LYS A 448 1.62 5.83 27.07
CA LYS A 448 3.08 5.63 27.05
C LYS A 448 3.45 4.16 27.12
N ALA A 449 2.75 3.36 27.94
CA ALA A 449 2.98 1.91 28.03
C ALA A 449 2.70 1.22 26.68
N PHE A 450 1.57 1.53 26.03
CA PHE A 450 1.23 0.97 24.72
C PHE A 450 2.23 1.40 23.65
N LEU A 451 2.62 2.67 23.63
CA LEU A 451 3.61 3.18 22.70
C LEU A 451 4.97 2.47 22.90
N SER A 452 5.40 2.25 24.15
CA SER A 452 6.63 1.52 24.46
C SER A 452 6.55 0.06 23.99
N ILE A 453 5.42 -0.62 24.18
CA ILE A 453 5.20 -1.98 23.66
C ILE A 453 5.31 -1.99 22.13
N LEU A 454 4.71 -1.02 21.43
CA LEU A 454 4.84 -0.91 19.98
C LEU A 454 6.30 -0.72 19.54
N PHE A 455 7.11 0.07 20.26
CA PHE A 455 8.54 0.21 19.95
C PHE A 455 9.33 -1.08 20.22
N ILE A 456 9.00 -1.85 21.27
CA ILE A 456 9.60 -3.15 21.54
C ILE A 456 9.26 -4.14 20.41
N ILE A 457 8.00 -4.18 19.99
CA ILE A 457 7.56 -5.03 18.87
C ILE A 457 8.25 -4.59 17.56
N LEU A 458 8.34 -3.29 17.30
CA LEU A 458 9.07 -2.75 16.15
C LEU A 458 10.52 -3.24 16.15
N ALA A 459 11.23 -3.09 17.28
CA ALA A 459 12.61 -3.57 17.41
C ALA A 459 12.73 -5.10 17.22
N HIS A 460 11.80 -5.89 17.77
CA HIS A 460 11.74 -7.33 17.57
C HIS A 460 11.54 -7.71 16.08
N ASN A 461 10.72 -6.96 15.35
CA ASN A 461 10.33 -7.27 13.98
C ASN A 461 11.31 -6.70 12.93
N ILE A 462 12.33 -5.90 13.28
CA ILE A 462 13.32 -5.36 12.33
C ILE A 462 13.89 -6.46 11.41
N PRO A 463 14.32 -7.66 11.90
CA PRO A 463 14.82 -8.68 10.99
C PRO A 463 13.80 -9.19 9.97
N ALA A 464 12.49 -9.11 10.27
CA ALA A 464 11.44 -9.45 9.31
C ALA A 464 11.21 -8.36 8.25
N MET A 465 11.75 -7.15 8.46
CA MET A 465 11.72 -6.02 7.52
C MET A 465 12.96 -5.97 6.63
N MET A 466 13.98 -6.73 6.95
CA MET A 466 15.27 -6.78 6.24
C MET A 466 15.39 -8.09 5.47
N THR A 467 15.81 -8.00 4.21
CA THR A 467 16.09 -9.20 3.42
C THR A 467 17.29 -9.97 3.96
N ARG A 468 17.33 -11.25 3.67
CA ARG A 468 18.54 -12.08 3.91
C ARG A 468 19.36 -12.27 2.63
N PHE A 469 18.86 -11.84 1.49
CA PHE A 469 19.43 -12.13 0.16
C PHE A 469 19.50 -10.88 -0.70
#